data_7ebd0258f5c3291797a653c50559b6d4
#
_entry.id   7ebd0258f5c3291797a653c50559b6d4
#
_cell.length_a   1.000
_cell.length_b   1.000
_cell.length_c   1.000
_cell.angle_alpha   90.00
_cell.angle_beta   90.00
_cell.angle_gamma   90.00
#
_symmetry.space_group_name_H-M   'P 1'
#
loop_
_entity.id
_entity.type
_entity.pdbx_description
1 polymer ?
#
loop_
_entity_poly.entity_id
_entity_poly.type
_entity_poly.pdbx_seq_one_letter_code
_entity_poly.pdbx_strand_id
1 'polypeptide(L)'
;MSERTLRRPASLAEVAGRPLAGGTDLVPLLQDGLVEADALADVRELLPRGVEGSRIGAGTTLAELERSEEAPGALREACRLAASPQLRHMGTIGGNLLQATRCWYWRLAFPCFLHGGDRCHAREGEHREHAIFANDPCASAHPSDPAAALLACSATILTDRRRLALPELYRLPTDDDRSLTTLEDGELILEIELAPPDDSVYLKAMDRRRFSFPLVGVAAARYGDDVRLGLSGVAPIPWQLDSPEELDRATPLPGTAYKVEIARALVRRALEAVRA
;
A
#
# COMPACT_ATOMS: atom_id res chain seq x y z
N MET A 1 -8.70 0.91 -29.85
CA MET A 1 -8.26 1.73 -28.71
C MET A 1 -9.06 3.02 -28.78
N SER A 2 -10.00 3.26 -27.85
CA SER A 2 -10.67 4.55 -27.76
C SER A 2 -9.63 5.63 -27.41
N GLU A 3 -9.75 6.80 -28.03
CA GLU A 3 -8.87 7.94 -27.76
C GLU A 3 -9.13 8.43 -26.32
N ARG A 4 -8.15 8.26 -25.44
CA ARG A 4 -8.26 8.69 -24.03
C ARG A 4 -7.92 10.17 -23.94
N THR A 5 -8.76 10.93 -23.24
CA THR A 5 -8.53 12.36 -23.02
C THR A 5 -7.70 12.57 -21.76
N LEU A 6 -6.61 13.34 -21.86
CA LEU A 6 -5.85 13.85 -20.71
C LEU A 6 -6.28 15.28 -20.40
N ARG A 7 -6.82 15.51 -19.21
CA ARG A 7 -7.23 16.82 -18.69
C ARG A 7 -6.22 17.34 -17.70
N ARG A 8 -6.07 18.66 -17.64
CA ARG A 8 -5.24 19.36 -16.65
C ARG A 8 -6.13 20.35 -15.90
N PRO A 9 -6.84 19.90 -14.85
CA PRO A 9 -7.69 20.79 -14.07
C PRO A 9 -6.86 21.87 -13.35
N ALA A 10 -7.40 23.07 -13.23
CA ALA A 10 -6.79 24.17 -12.51
C ALA A 10 -7.13 24.17 -11.01
N SER A 11 -8.14 23.40 -10.60
CA SER A 11 -8.57 23.27 -9.22
C SER A 11 -9.12 21.86 -8.92
N LEU A 12 -9.22 21.48 -7.64
CA LEU A 12 -9.81 20.21 -7.23
C LEU A 12 -11.26 20.07 -7.69
N ALA A 13 -12.02 21.17 -7.73
CA ALA A 13 -13.41 21.16 -8.18
C ALA A 13 -13.58 20.83 -9.68
N GLU A 14 -12.54 21.00 -10.47
CA GLU A 14 -12.53 20.70 -11.91
C GLU A 14 -12.05 19.28 -12.22
N VAL A 15 -11.64 18.51 -11.21
CA VAL A 15 -11.16 17.13 -11.42
C VAL A 15 -12.30 16.28 -11.94
N ALA A 16 -12.22 15.85 -13.20
CA ALA A 16 -13.17 15.00 -13.86
C ALA A 16 -12.46 13.90 -14.66
N GLY A 17 -12.81 12.65 -14.41
CA GLY A 17 -12.13 11.47 -14.90
C GLY A 17 -11.24 10.84 -13.83
N ARG A 18 -10.46 9.83 -14.21
CA ARG A 18 -9.61 9.09 -13.27
C ARG A 18 -8.37 9.91 -12.90
N PRO A 19 -8.12 10.16 -11.60
CA PRO A 19 -6.95 10.93 -11.17
C PRO A 19 -5.64 10.25 -11.56
N LEU A 20 -4.70 11.04 -12.08
CA LEU A 20 -3.37 10.62 -12.47
C LEU A 20 -2.33 11.49 -11.78
N ALA A 21 -1.59 10.91 -10.83
CA ALA A 21 -0.41 11.52 -10.22
C ALA A 21 0.87 10.97 -10.90
N GLY A 22 1.69 10.21 -10.20
CA GLY A 22 2.93 9.64 -10.75
C GLY A 22 2.77 8.61 -11.87
N GLY A 23 1.60 8.01 -12.03
CA GLY A 23 1.25 7.09 -13.10
C GLY A 23 1.95 5.73 -13.08
N THR A 24 2.85 5.47 -12.14
CA THR A 24 3.72 4.29 -12.11
C THR A 24 2.99 2.95 -11.91
N ASP A 25 1.74 2.99 -11.46
CA ASP A 25 0.85 1.83 -11.40
C ASP A 25 -0.31 1.97 -12.40
N LEU A 26 -0.99 3.12 -12.43
CA LEU A 26 -2.18 3.31 -13.25
C LEU A 26 -1.89 3.20 -14.75
N VAL A 27 -0.78 3.80 -15.25
CA VAL A 27 -0.49 3.77 -16.69
C VAL A 27 -0.24 2.35 -17.21
N PRO A 28 0.58 1.50 -16.57
CA PRO A 28 0.68 0.09 -16.94
C PRO A 28 -0.68 -0.66 -16.93
N LEU A 29 -1.52 -0.42 -15.90
CA LEU A 29 -2.84 -1.05 -15.82
C LEU A 29 -3.75 -0.69 -17.00
N LEU A 30 -3.70 0.58 -17.42
CA LEU A 30 -4.44 1.06 -18.60
C LEU A 30 -3.89 0.49 -19.91
N GLN A 31 -2.57 0.31 -20.01
CA GLN A 31 -1.91 -0.29 -21.18
C GLN A 31 -2.23 -1.77 -21.31
N ASP A 32 -2.27 -2.48 -20.18
CA ASP A 32 -2.58 -3.92 -20.12
C ASP A 32 -4.11 -4.19 -20.18
N GLY A 33 -4.96 -3.14 -20.23
CA GLY A 33 -6.42 -3.28 -20.29
C GLY A 33 -7.04 -3.81 -18.99
N LEU A 34 -6.33 -3.73 -17.87
CA LEU A 34 -6.80 -4.21 -16.55
C LEU A 34 -7.74 -3.23 -15.86
N VAL A 35 -7.69 -1.97 -16.26
CA VAL A 35 -8.59 -0.91 -15.82
C VAL A 35 -8.98 -0.05 -17.02
N GLU A 36 -10.17 0.54 -16.96
CA GLU A 36 -10.68 1.44 -17.98
C GLU A 36 -10.79 2.86 -17.46
N ALA A 37 -10.57 3.83 -18.32
CA ALA A 37 -10.83 5.24 -18.09
C ALA A 37 -10.96 5.96 -19.42
N ASP A 38 -12.06 6.66 -19.63
CA ASP A 38 -12.30 7.50 -20.82
C ASP A 38 -11.50 8.81 -20.75
N ALA A 39 -11.33 9.32 -19.53
CA ALA A 39 -10.55 10.52 -19.27
C ALA A 39 -9.62 10.35 -18.05
N LEU A 40 -8.43 10.92 -18.15
CA LEU A 40 -7.48 11.03 -17.05
C LEU A 40 -7.39 12.50 -16.63
N ALA A 41 -7.36 12.78 -15.34
CA ALA A 41 -7.13 14.08 -14.76
C ALA A 41 -5.72 14.13 -14.17
N ASP A 42 -4.83 14.91 -14.76
CA ASP A 42 -3.48 15.15 -14.21
C ASP A 42 -3.60 16.03 -12.96
N VAL A 43 -3.44 15.42 -11.79
CA VAL A 43 -3.60 16.09 -10.49
C VAL A 43 -2.28 16.50 -9.84
N ARG A 44 -1.15 16.32 -10.52
CA ARG A 44 0.19 16.54 -9.93
C ARG A 44 0.40 17.94 -9.37
N GLU A 45 -0.11 18.94 -10.05
CA GLU A 45 0.02 20.36 -9.64
C GLU A 45 -1.01 20.76 -8.56
N LEU A 46 -2.03 19.92 -8.31
CA LEU A 46 -3.08 20.17 -7.32
C LEU A 46 -2.80 19.51 -5.98
N LEU A 47 -1.97 18.47 -5.96
CA LEU A 47 -1.70 17.72 -4.73
C LEU A 47 -0.64 18.41 -3.89
N PRO A 48 -0.87 18.59 -2.57
CA PRO A 48 0.18 19.03 -1.65
C PRO A 48 1.41 18.14 -1.73
N ARG A 49 2.60 18.72 -1.53
CA ARG A 49 3.90 18.02 -1.56
C ARG A 49 4.77 18.47 -0.41
N GLY A 50 5.67 17.59 -0.02
CA GLY A 50 6.61 17.81 1.08
C GLY A 50 6.16 17.20 2.39
N VAL A 51 6.99 17.37 3.40
CA VAL A 51 6.74 16.99 4.80
C VAL A 51 6.83 18.26 5.62
N GLU A 52 5.79 18.56 6.38
CA GLU A 52 5.74 19.72 7.26
C GLU A 52 5.22 19.29 8.64
N GLY A 53 6.13 19.14 9.60
CA GLY A 53 5.81 18.66 10.94
C GLY A 53 5.19 17.26 10.90
N SER A 54 3.90 17.16 11.26
CA SER A 54 3.15 15.90 11.28
C SER A 54 2.43 15.58 9.95
N ARG A 55 2.58 16.40 8.91
CA ARG A 55 1.84 16.28 7.64
C ARG A 55 2.73 15.94 6.48
N ILE A 56 2.24 15.05 5.63
CA ILE A 56 2.87 14.65 4.37
C ILE A 56 1.87 14.88 3.26
N GLY A 57 2.22 15.71 2.28
CA GLY A 57 1.40 15.92 1.09
C GLY A 57 1.33 14.65 0.22
N ALA A 58 0.14 14.29 -0.27
CA ALA A 58 -0.07 13.07 -1.05
C ALA A 58 0.70 13.05 -2.38
N GLY A 59 1.05 14.22 -2.92
CA GLY A 59 1.89 14.38 -4.10
C GLY A 59 3.39 14.19 -3.87
N THR A 60 3.84 14.03 -2.61
CA THR A 60 5.25 13.78 -2.27
C THR A 60 5.71 12.46 -2.86
N THR A 61 6.82 12.46 -3.57
CA THR A 61 7.36 11.25 -4.18
C THR A 61 8.04 10.36 -3.13
N LEU A 62 8.10 9.06 -3.41
CA LEU A 62 8.82 8.10 -2.54
C LEU A 62 10.30 8.47 -2.42
N ALA A 63 10.91 9.08 -3.46
CA ALA A 63 12.29 9.52 -3.45
C ALA A 63 12.51 10.77 -2.55
N GLU A 64 11.53 11.65 -2.45
CA GLU A 64 11.54 12.77 -1.50
C GLU A 64 11.42 12.27 -0.06
N LEU A 65 10.48 11.34 0.21
CA LEU A 65 10.31 10.73 1.53
C LEU A 65 11.52 9.92 2.00
N GLU A 66 12.16 9.17 1.09
CA GLU A 66 13.40 8.44 1.39
C GLU A 66 14.49 9.34 1.99
N ARG A 67 14.52 10.61 1.57
CA ARG A 67 15.54 11.60 1.95
C ARG A 67 15.10 12.59 3.02
N SER A 68 13.82 12.61 3.35
CA SER A 68 13.28 13.56 4.33
C SER A 68 13.71 13.22 5.74
N GLU A 69 14.41 14.12 6.41
CA GLU A 69 14.79 13.96 7.82
C GLU A 69 13.60 14.08 8.77
N GLU A 70 12.52 14.75 8.33
CA GLU A 70 11.28 14.92 9.09
C GLU A 70 10.39 13.67 9.06
N ALA A 71 10.54 12.81 8.03
CA ALA A 71 9.76 11.59 7.94
C ALA A 71 10.27 10.52 8.92
N PRO A 72 9.37 9.72 9.56
CA PRO A 72 9.76 8.63 10.44
C PRO A 72 10.73 7.65 9.79
N GLY A 73 11.68 7.09 10.57
CA GLY A 73 12.69 6.15 10.09
C GLY A 73 12.10 4.97 9.33
N ALA A 74 11.00 4.39 9.85
CA ALA A 74 10.28 3.31 9.18
C ALA A 74 9.76 3.72 7.79
N LEU A 75 9.21 4.93 7.64
CA LEU A 75 8.67 5.40 6.36
C LEU A 75 9.79 5.68 5.36
N ARG A 76 10.89 6.29 5.79
CA ARG A 76 12.07 6.51 4.94
C ARG A 76 12.63 5.20 4.39
N GLU A 77 12.80 4.20 5.27
CA GLU A 77 13.31 2.89 4.89
C GLU A 77 12.33 2.12 3.99
N ALA A 78 11.02 2.17 4.29
CA ALA A 78 9.99 1.58 3.44
C ALA A 78 10.00 2.20 2.03
N CYS A 79 10.13 3.52 1.91
CA CYS A 79 10.28 4.21 0.63
C CYS A 79 11.56 3.79 -0.09
N ARG A 80 12.71 3.69 0.61
CA ARG A 80 14.00 3.28 0.07
C ARG A 80 13.97 1.87 -0.53
N LEU A 81 13.25 0.95 0.12
CA LEU A 81 13.12 -0.45 -0.29
C LEU A 81 11.98 -0.69 -1.30
N ALA A 82 11.10 0.29 -1.51
CA ALA A 82 10.06 0.23 -2.50
C ALA A 82 10.61 0.51 -3.90
N ALA A 83 10.16 -0.26 -4.89
CA ALA A 83 10.40 -0.03 -6.32
C ALA A 83 11.88 0.26 -6.72
N SER A 84 12.11 0.62 -7.99
CA SER A 84 13.40 1.13 -8.46
C SER A 84 13.57 2.63 -8.18
N PRO A 85 14.80 3.17 -8.17
CA PRO A 85 15.02 4.61 -8.00
C PRO A 85 14.21 5.46 -9.00
N GLN A 86 14.14 5.05 -10.26
CA GLN A 86 13.38 5.75 -11.31
C GLN A 86 11.89 5.80 -10.97
N LEU A 87 11.31 4.69 -10.53
CA LEU A 87 9.91 4.63 -10.14
C LEU A 87 9.64 5.46 -8.87
N ARG A 88 10.57 5.49 -7.90
CA ARG A 88 10.42 6.32 -6.69
C ARG A 88 10.40 7.81 -6.98
N HIS A 89 11.11 8.27 -8.01
CA HIS A 89 11.09 9.69 -8.44
C HIS A 89 9.75 10.10 -9.07
N MET A 90 8.96 9.16 -9.55
CA MET A 90 7.65 9.41 -10.16
C MET A 90 6.48 9.03 -9.26
N GLY A 91 6.59 7.92 -8.54
CA GLY A 91 5.53 7.40 -7.67
C GLY A 91 5.35 8.28 -6.44
N THR A 92 4.12 8.75 -6.23
CA THR A 92 3.72 9.57 -5.08
C THR A 92 3.25 8.68 -3.93
N ILE A 93 3.30 9.21 -2.71
CA ILE A 93 2.85 8.47 -1.53
C ILE A 93 1.34 8.16 -1.62
N GLY A 94 0.50 9.12 -2.01
CA GLY A 94 -0.93 8.89 -2.21
C GLY A 94 -1.21 7.81 -3.25
N GLY A 95 -0.52 7.86 -4.40
CA GLY A 95 -0.63 6.81 -5.43
C GLY A 95 -0.10 5.46 -4.97
N ASN A 96 0.93 5.43 -4.14
CA ASN A 96 1.49 4.19 -3.59
C ASN A 96 0.51 3.49 -2.63
N LEU A 97 -0.23 4.24 -1.81
CA LEU A 97 -1.27 3.68 -0.94
C LEU A 97 -2.40 3.03 -1.75
N LEU A 98 -2.72 3.55 -2.92
CA LEU A 98 -3.81 3.10 -3.79
C LEU A 98 -3.37 2.12 -4.88
N GLN A 99 -2.12 1.65 -4.86
CA GLN A 99 -1.63 0.74 -5.89
C GLN A 99 -2.39 -0.59 -5.88
N ALA A 100 -2.65 -1.12 -7.08
CA ALA A 100 -3.32 -2.40 -7.24
C ALA A 100 -2.44 -3.57 -6.78
N THR A 101 -3.09 -4.69 -6.46
CA THR A 101 -2.42 -5.94 -6.12
C THR A 101 -1.39 -6.37 -7.17
N ARG A 102 -0.37 -7.14 -6.74
CA ARG A 102 0.63 -7.76 -7.64
C ARG A 102 0.32 -9.22 -7.93
N CYS A 103 -0.85 -9.71 -7.54
CA CYS A 103 -1.31 -11.05 -7.87
C CYS A 103 -1.24 -11.25 -9.40
N TRP A 104 -0.48 -12.25 -9.86
CA TRP A 104 -0.30 -12.51 -11.29
C TRP A 104 -1.59 -12.96 -11.96
N TYR A 105 -2.49 -13.67 -11.27
CA TYR A 105 -3.81 -14.02 -11.83
C TYR A 105 -4.61 -12.76 -12.17
N TRP A 106 -4.64 -11.79 -11.27
CA TRP A 106 -5.27 -10.51 -11.52
C TRP A 106 -4.57 -9.73 -12.65
N ARG A 107 -3.22 -9.68 -12.62
CA ARG A 107 -2.41 -8.95 -13.62
C ARG A 107 -2.45 -9.59 -15.02
N LEU A 108 -2.74 -10.86 -15.12
CA LEU A 108 -2.90 -11.58 -16.39
C LEU A 108 -4.38 -11.70 -16.83
N ALA A 109 -5.26 -10.90 -16.24
CA ALA A 109 -6.69 -10.81 -16.56
C ALA A 109 -7.46 -12.14 -16.44
N PHE A 110 -7.04 -13.02 -15.53
CA PHE A 110 -7.86 -14.20 -15.22
C PHE A 110 -9.23 -13.75 -14.67
N PRO A 111 -10.32 -14.46 -14.98
CA PRO A 111 -11.64 -14.17 -14.43
C PRO A 111 -11.70 -14.56 -12.93
N CYS A 112 -10.85 -13.91 -12.15
CA CYS A 112 -10.73 -14.15 -10.71
C CYS A 112 -11.76 -13.33 -9.93
N PHE A 113 -11.87 -13.58 -8.63
CA PHE A 113 -12.80 -12.89 -7.74
C PHE A 113 -12.74 -11.36 -7.87
N LEU A 114 -11.56 -10.74 -7.88
CA LEU A 114 -11.42 -9.28 -8.03
C LEU A 114 -11.79 -8.76 -9.44
N HIS A 115 -11.82 -9.63 -10.45
CA HIS A 115 -12.30 -9.32 -11.80
C HIS A 115 -13.78 -9.69 -12.04
N GLY A 116 -14.55 -9.92 -10.98
CA GLY A 116 -15.97 -10.26 -11.08
C GLY A 116 -16.25 -11.76 -11.24
N GLY A 117 -15.23 -12.62 -11.24
CA GLY A 117 -15.40 -14.08 -11.25
C GLY A 117 -15.87 -14.64 -9.91
N ASP A 118 -16.10 -15.93 -9.87
CA ASP A 118 -16.67 -16.67 -8.73
C ASP A 118 -15.62 -17.26 -7.78
N ARG A 119 -14.33 -17.24 -8.14
CA ARG A 119 -13.26 -17.87 -7.36
C ARG A 119 -11.93 -17.13 -7.41
N CYS A 120 -11.07 -17.42 -6.44
CA CYS A 120 -9.67 -17.00 -6.44
C CYS A 120 -8.78 -18.13 -7.01
N HIS A 121 -8.23 -17.92 -8.21
CA HIS A 121 -7.37 -18.93 -8.87
C HIS A 121 -6.09 -19.21 -8.09
N ALA A 122 -5.62 -18.28 -7.24
CA ALA A 122 -4.44 -18.50 -6.42
C ALA A 122 -4.64 -19.59 -5.35
N ARG A 123 -5.86 -19.82 -4.88
CA ARG A 123 -6.12 -20.81 -3.81
C ARG A 123 -5.85 -22.24 -4.26
N GLU A 124 -6.10 -22.56 -5.52
CA GLU A 124 -5.90 -23.88 -6.10
C GLU A 124 -4.62 -23.97 -6.99
N GLY A 125 -4.10 -22.81 -7.41
CA GLY A 125 -2.94 -22.72 -8.28
C GLY A 125 -1.67 -22.31 -7.54
N GLU A 126 -0.74 -21.71 -8.27
CA GLU A 126 0.51 -21.19 -7.72
C GLU A 126 0.23 -19.96 -6.82
N HIS A 127 0.67 -19.98 -5.56
CA HIS A 127 0.34 -18.94 -4.58
C HIS A 127 1.48 -18.58 -3.61
N ARG A 128 2.71 -18.94 -3.90
CA ARG A 128 3.85 -18.75 -2.97
C ARG A 128 4.05 -17.31 -2.46
N GLU A 129 3.59 -16.28 -3.19
CA GLU A 129 3.73 -14.88 -2.80
C GLU A 129 2.44 -14.27 -2.23
N HIS A 130 1.37 -15.08 -2.11
CA HIS A 130 0.05 -14.62 -1.70
C HIS A 130 -0.09 -14.45 -0.18
N ALA A 131 -1.26 -14.02 0.25
CA ALA A 131 -1.58 -13.66 1.63
C ALA A 131 -1.57 -14.86 2.59
N ILE A 132 -1.28 -14.55 3.87
CA ILE A 132 -1.37 -15.49 5.00
C ILE A 132 -2.46 -15.09 6.00
N PHE A 133 -3.02 -13.86 5.85
CA PHE A 133 -4.17 -13.39 6.60
C PHE A 133 -5.29 -13.01 5.64
N ALA A 134 -6.54 -13.15 6.09
CA ALA A 134 -7.74 -12.74 5.35
C ALA A 134 -7.69 -13.14 3.86
N ASN A 135 -7.20 -14.32 3.55
CA ASN A 135 -6.95 -14.80 2.20
C ASN A 135 -8.17 -15.47 1.53
N ASP A 136 -9.34 -15.28 2.09
CA ASP A 136 -10.63 -15.72 1.57
C ASP A 136 -11.60 -14.52 1.58
N PRO A 137 -12.31 -14.22 0.50
CA PRO A 137 -12.38 -14.91 -0.81
C PRO A 137 -11.20 -14.60 -1.76
N CYS A 138 -10.31 -13.68 -1.44
CA CYS A 138 -9.18 -13.29 -2.28
C CYS A 138 -7.86 -13.45 -1.54
N ALA A 139 -6.94 -14.25 -2.09
CA ALA A 139 -5.63 -14.48 -1.51
C ALA A 139 -4.55 -13.46 -1.94
N SER A 140 -4.91 -12.36 -2.63
CA SER A 140 -3.93 -11.37 -3.04
C SER A 140 -3.20 -10.75 -1.84
N ALA A 141 -1.98 -10.23 -2.06
CA ALA A 141 -1.23 -9.56 -1.01
C ALA A 141 -1.01 -8.09 -1.39
N HIS A 142 -1.27 -7.18 -0.47
CA HIS A 142 -1.05 -5.74 -0.65
C HIS A 142 0.45 -5.43 -0.67
N PRO A 143 0.96 -4.76 -1.73
CA PRO A 143 2.40 -4.67 -1.96
C PRO A 143 3.06 -3.41 -1.38
N SER A 144 2.32 -2.50 -0.74
CA SER A 144 2.85 -1.21 -0.29
C SER A 144 3.68 -1.34 0.98
N ASP A 145 4.98 -1.15 0.87
CA ASP A 145 5.90 -1.00 2.00
C ASP A 145 5.58 0.26 2.82
N PRO A 146 5.39 1.46 2.20
CA PRO A 146 4.98 2.67 2.91
C PRO A 146 3.67 2.54 3.69
N ALA A 147 2.69 1.79 3.18
CA ALA A 147 1.44 1.59 3.91
C ALA A 147 1.66 0.87 5.25
N ALA A 148 2.54 -0.14 5.31
CA ALA A 148 2.89 -0.81 6.55
C ALA A 148 3.57 0.15 7.55
N ALA A 149 4.49 1.00 7.07
CA ALA A 149 5.14 2.01 7.91
C ALA A 149 4.14 3.03 8.45
N LEU A 150 3.22 3.51 7.62
CA LEU A 150 2.18 4.46 8.01
C LEU A 150 1.15 3.84 8.98
N LEU A 151 0.84 2.53 8.87
CA LEU A 151 0.02 1.81 9.85
C LEU A 151 0.68 1.82 11.23
N ALA A 152 1.94 1.45 11.32
CA ALA A 152 2.69 1.49 12.57
C ALA A 152 2.76 2.93 13.14
N CYS A 153 2.84 3.95 12.27
CA CYS A 153 2.79 5.36 12.67
C CYS A 153 1.37 5.89 12.92
N SER A 154 0.34 5.03 12.93
CA SER A 154 -1.07 5.42 13.18
C SER A 154 -1.52 6.62 12.34
N ALA A 155 -1.19 6.58 11.06
CA ALA A 155 -1.49 7.65 10.14
C ALA A 155 -3.00 7.86 9.95
N THR A 156 -3.38 9.11 9.76
CA THR A 156 -4.71 9.56 9.36
C THR A 156 -4.63 10.08 7.93
N ILE A 157 -5.57 9.70 7.09
CA ILE A 157 -5.69 10.16 5.71
C ILE A 157 -6.68 11.31 5.65
N LEU A 158 -6.26 12.41 5.01
CA LEU A 158 -7.12 13.54 4.67
C LEU A 158 -7.41 13.47 3.17
N THR A 159 -8.68 13.34 2.84
CA THR A 159 -9.14 13.44 1.46
C THR A 159 -9.74 14.83 1.20
N ASP A 160 -10.13 15.09 -0.05
CA ASP A 160 -10.90 16.28 -0.41
C ASP A 160 -12.33 16.27 0.17
N ARG A 161 -12.77 15.15 0.80
CA ARG A 161 -14.13 14.96 1.31
C ARG A 161 -14.21 14.63 2.79
N ARG A 162 -13.20 13.96 3.36
CA ARG A 162 -13.26 13.44 4.73
C ARG A 162 -11.89 13.16 5.33
N ARG A 163 -11.90 12.87 6.61
CA ARG A 163 -10.74 12.41 7.39
C ARG A 163 -11.03 11.00 7.91
N LEU A 164 -10.07 10.08 7.77
CA LEU A 164 -10.22 8.69 8.19
C LEU A 164 -8.88 8.13 8.67
N ALA A 165 -8.91 7.20 9.62
CA ALA A 165 -7.71 6.47 9.99
C ALA A 165 -7.21 5.62 8.80
N LEU A 166 -5.90 5.42 8.67
CA LEU A 166 -5.35 4.67 7.55
C LEU A 166 -5.96 3.26 7.37
N PRO A 167 -6.26 2.48 8.44
CA PRO A 167 -6.95 1.20 8.27
C PRO A 167 -8.33 1.33 7.59
N GLU A 168 -9.05 2.44 7.82
CA GLU A 168 -10.37 2.71 7.26
C GLU A 168 -10.31 3.06 5.75
N LEU A 169 -9.12 3.39 5.22
CA LEU A 169 -8.90 3.58 3.78
C LEU A 169 -9.11 2.26 3.01
N TYR A 170 -8.92 1.13 3.68
CA TYR A 170 -8.94 -0.18 3.07
C TYR A 170 -10.13 -1.01 3.53
N ARG A 171 -10.54 -1.95 2.69
CA ARG A 171 -11.53 -2.96 3.02
C ARG A 171 -11.13 -4.32 2.45
N LEU A 172 -11.55 -5.38 3.11
CA LEU A 172 -11.49 -6.71 2.53
C LEU A 172 -12.59 -6.87 1.50
N PRO A 173 -12.32 -7.52 0.35
CA PRO A 173 -13.32 -7.66 -0.70
C PRO A 173 -14.40 -8.67 -0.27
N THR A 174 -15.65 -8.40 -0.65
CA THR A 174 -16.81 -9.25 -0.42
C THR A 174 -17.51 -9.56 -1.74
N ASP A 175 -18.54 -10.39 -1.73
CA ASP A 175 -19.35 -10.67 -2.93
C ASP A 175 -20.06 -9.41 -3.44
N ASP A 176 -20.49 -8.53 -2.52
CA ASP A 176 -21.22 -7.30 -2.85
C ASP A 176 -20.27 -6.15 -3.26
N ASP A 177 -19.06 -6.09 -2.70
CA ASP A 177 -18.07 -5.05 -3.00
C ASP A 177 -16.65 -5.65 -3.06
N ARG A 178 -16.10 -5.71 -4.25
CA ARG A 178 -14.78 -6.29 -4.54
C ARG A 178 -13.65 -5.28 -4.52
N SER A 179 -13.94 -4.03 -4.16
CA SER A 179 -12.97 -2.96 -3.97
C SER A 179 -12.07 -3.27 -2.75
N LEU A 180 -10.79 -2.91 -2.86
CA LEU A 180 -9.83 -3.00 -1.75
C LEU A 180 -9.67 -1.66 -1.00
N THR A 181 -10.37 -0.61 -1.45
CA THR A 181 -10.35 0.71 -0.80
C THR A 181 -11.76 1.23 -0.57
N THR A 182 -11.90 2.14 0.37
CA THR A 182 -13.17 2.79 0.72
C THR A 182 -13.35 4.15 0.04
N LEU A 183 -12.38 4.57 -0.80
CA LEU A 183 -12.52 5.83 -1.53
C LEU A 183 -13.68 5.76 -2.51
N GLU A 184 -14.43 6.86 -2.57
CA GLU A 184 -15.47 7.06 -3.56
C GLU A 184 -14.88 7.44 -4.92
N ASP A 185 -15.67 7.32 -5.98
CA ASP A 185 -15.24 7.74 -7.31
C ASP A 185 -14.83 9.22 -7.33
N GLY A 186 -13.61 9.47 -7.81
CA GLY A 186 -13.04 10.81 -7.88
C GLY A 186 -12.58 11.38 -6.53
N GLU A 187 -12.72 10.67 -5.41
CA GLU A 187 -12.17 11.10 -4.11
C GLU A 187 -10.64 11.07 -4.14
N LEU A 188 -10.01 12.15 -3.67
CA LEU A 188 -8.57 12.33 -3.71
C LEU A 188 -7.95 12.35 -2.31
N ILE A 189 -6.90 11.57 -2.11
CA ILE A 189 -6.02 11.74 -0.94
C ILE A 189 -5.23 13.04 -1.14
N LEU A 190 -5.33 13.97 -0.20
CA LEU A 190 -4.60 15.22 -0.19
C LEU A 190 -3.40 15.19 0.74
N GLU A 191 -3.58 14.70 1.96
CA GLU A 191 -2.54 14.69 2.98
C GLU A 191 -2.61 13.42 3.84
N ILE A 192 -1.49 13.12 4.47
CA ILE A 192 -1.34 12.08 5.49
C ILE A 192 -0.84 12.76 6.75
N GLU A 193 -1.59 12.66 7.84
CA GLU A 193 -1.18 13.11 9.16
C GLU A 193 -0.71 11.93 9.99
N LEU A 194 0.36 12.12 10.74
CA LEU A 194 0.85 11.15 11.72
C LEU A 194 1.49 11.86 12.91
N ALA A 195 1.37 11.26 14.09
CA ALA A 195 2.19 11.67 15.23
C ALA A 195 3.60 11.08 15.04
N PRO A 196 4.67 11.87 15.16
CA PRO A 196 6.02 11.33 15.04
C PRO A 196 6.27 10.34 16.19
N PRO A 197 6.72 9.10 15.87
CA PRO A 197 7.12 8.14 16.89
C PRO A 197 8.45 8.54 17.52
N ASP A 198 8.73 8.05 18.75
CA ASP A 198 10.04 8.21 19.39
C ASP A 198 11.15 7.49 18.62
N ASP A 199 10.82 6.30 18.06
CA ASP A 199 11.66 5.53 17.17
C ASP A 199 10.81 4.66 16.25
N SER A 200 11.37 4.32 15.07
CA SER A 200 10.66 3.44 14.15
C SER A 200 11.60 2.77 13.16
N VAL A 201 11.28 1.53 12.78
CA VAL A 201 12.04 0.71 11.85
C VAL A 201 11.13 0.03 10.83
N TYR A 202 11.65 -0.20 9.64
CA TYR A 202 11.03 -1.06 8.64
C TYR A 202 11.99 -2.16 8.19
N LEU A 203 11.56 -3.40 8.26
CA LEU A 203 12.30 -4.58 7.84
C LEU A 203 11.54 -5.31 6.74
N LYS A 204 12.27 -5.82 5.73
CA LYS A 204 11.66 -6.45 4.56
C LYS A 204 12.38 -7.71 4.13
N ALA A 205 11.64 -8.80 4.01
CA ALA A 205 12.08 -9.99 3.29
C ALA A 205 11.61 -9.91 1.82
N MET A 206 12.52 -10.17 0.90
CA MET A 206 12.32 -10.09 -0.55
C MET A 206 12.86 -11.33 -1.24
N ASP A 207 12.27 -11.69 -2.38
CA ASP A 207 12.76 -12.78 -3.22
C ASP A 207 14.12 -12.44 -3.89
N ARG A 208 14.37 -11.16 -4.15
CA ARG A 208 15.63 -10.62 -4.71
C ARG A 208 16.19 -9.55 -3.78
N ARG A 209 17.51 -9.35 -3.86
CA ARG A 209 18.20 -8.36 -3.02
C ARG A 209 17.70 -6.92 -3.20
N ARG A 210 17.14 -6.58 -4.36
CA ARG A 210 16.63 -5.23 -4.70
C ARG A 210 15.46 -5.32 -5.67
N PHE A 211 14.63 -4.27 -5.69
CA PHE A 211 13.54 -4.06 -6.67
C PHE A 211 12.54 -5.21 -6.69
N SER A 212 12.18 -5.71 -5.52
CA SER A 212 11.17 -6.74 -5.34
C SER A 212 10.07 -6.25 -4.39
N PHE A 213 8.87 -6.75 -4.59
CA PHE A 213 7.79 -6.56 -3.63
C PHE A 213 8.09 -7.33 -2.34
N PRO A 214 7.45 -6.95 -1.20
CA PRO A 214 7.64 -7.70 0.03
C PRO A 214 7.06 -9.11 -0.09
N LEU A 215 7.85 -10.12 0.24
CA LEU A 215 7.30 -11.39 0.69
C LEU A 215 6.62 -11.16 2.04
N VAL A 216 7.33 -10.48 2.95
CA VAL A 216 6.84 -9.95 4.22
C VAL A 216 7.60 -8.66 4.52
N GLY A 217 6.89 -7.57 4.77
CA GLY A 217 7.44 -6.33 5.33
C GLY A 217 6.85 -6.10 6.71
N VAL A 218 7.66 -5.63 7.64
CA VAL A 218 7.26 -5.31 9.01
C VAL A 218 7.77 -3.93 9.40
N ALA A 219 6.87 -3.06 9.75
CA ALA A 219 7.15 -1.79 10.41
C ALA A 219 6.87 -1.90 11.90
N ALA A 220 7.72 -1.31 12.73
CA ALA A 220 7.46 -1.07 14.14
C ALA A 220 7.68 0.43 14.44
N ALA A 221 6.80 1.02 15.25
CA ALA A 221 6.92 2.40 15.72
C ALA A 221 6.63 2.46 17.23
N ARG A 222 7.53 3.13 17.99
CA ARG A 222 7.44 3.24 19.44
C ARG A 222 6.92 4.60 19.84
N TYR A 223 6.04 4.61 20.84
CA TYR A 223 5.44 5.77 21.48
C TYR A 223 5.48 5.54 23.01
N GLY A 224 6.51 6.05 23.69
CA GLY A 224 6.75 5.68 25.07
C GLY A 224 6.98 4.18 25.24
N ASP A 225 6.13 3.53 26.02
CA ASP A 225 6.17 2.08 26.24
C ASP A 225 5.35 1.28 25.22
N ASP A 226 4.53 1.95 24.40
CA ASP A 226 3.70 1.32 23.36
C ASP A 226 4.47 1.13 22.06
N VAL A 227 4.33 -0.04 21.44
CA VAL A 227 4.90 -0.35 20.11
C VAL A 227 3.80 -0.83 19.20
N ARG A 228 3.65 -0.14 18.07
CA ARG A 228 2.66 -0.46 17.04
C ARG A 228 3.32 -1.13 15.86
N LEU A 229 2.63 -2.10 15.27
CA LEU A 229 3.12 -2.93 14.18
C LEU A 229 2.23 -2.82 12.94
N GLY A 230 2.86 -2.69 11.78
CA GLY A 230 2.19 -2.72 10.47
C GLY A 230 2.92 -3.66 9.51
N LEU A 231 2.17 -4.45 8.76
CA LEU A 231 2.72 -5.47 7.86
C LEU A 231 2.29 -5.24 6.42
N SER A 232 3.18 -5.54 5.48
CA SER A 232 2.93 -5.59 4.03
C SER A 232 3.21 -6.98 3.47
N GLY A 233 2.59 -7.33 2.36
CA GLY A 233 2.79 -8.61 1.69
C GLY A 233 2.08 -9.79 2.35
N VAL A 234 1.25 -9.60 3.36
CA VAL A 234 0.67 -10.69 4.19
C VAL A 234 -0.85 -10.82 4.10
N ALA A 235 -1.55 -9.81 3.61
CA ALA A 235 -3.01 -9.78 3.48
C ALA A 235 -3.42 -8.99 2.23
N PRO A 236 -4.67 -9.06 1.76
CA PRO A 236 -5.17 -8.26 0.63
C PRO A 236 -5.10 -6.75 0.84
N ILE A 237 -5.04 -6.34 2.09
CA ILE A 237 -4.86 -4.96 2.54
C ILE A 237 -3.60 -4.85 3.41
N PRO A 238 -3.05 -3.65 3.65
CA PRO A 238 -2.03 -3.47 4.69
C PRO A 238 -2.56 -3.99 6.02
N TRP A 239 -1.74 -4.72 6.76
CA TRP A 239 -2.19 -5.45 7.95
C TRP A 239 -1.62 -4.83 9.22
N GLN A 240 -2.49 -4.37 10.11
CA GLN A 240 -2.10 -3.97 11.44
C GLN A 240 -2.03 -5.23 12.32
N LEU A 241 -0.99 -5.33 13.14
CA LEU A 241 -0.81 -6.43 14.08
C LEU A 241 -0.89 -5.84 15.49
N ASP A 242 -1.90 -6.26 16.24
CA ASP A 242 -2.13 -5.75 17.60
C ASP A 242 -1.13 -6.35 18.60
N SER A 243 -0.69 -7.60 18.38
CA SER A 243 0.37 -8.25 19.14
C SER A 243 1.10 -9.30 18.31
N PRO A 244 2.35 -9.68 18.68
CA PRO A 244 3.09 -10.75 17.99
C PRO A 244 2.36 -12.11 17.97
N GLU A 245 1.55 -12.39 18.98
CA GLU A 245 0.78 -13.64 19.13
C GLU A 245 -0.33 -13.76 18.08
N GLU A 246 -0.77 -12.65 17.51
CA GLU A 246 -1.75 -12.66 16.41
C GLU A 246 -1.24 -13.41 15.17
N LEU A 247 0.08 -13.56 15.02
CA LEU A 247 0.67 -14.40 13.97
C LEU A 247 0.24 -15.87 14.07
N ASP A 248 -0.23 -16.33 15.23
CA ASP A 248 -0.76 -17.69 15.42
C ASP A 248 -2.15 -17.87 14.76
N ARG A 249 -2.82 -16.76 14.43
CA ARG A 249 -4.10 -16.75 13.71
C ARG A 249 -3.94 -16.75 12.19
N ALA A 250 -2.69 -16.74 11.69
CA ALA A 250 -2.45 -16.83 10.25
C ALA A 250 -3.04 -18.13 9.68
N THR A 251 -3.67 -18.02 8.52
CA THR A 251 -4.28 -19.15 7.78
C THR A 251 -3.59 -19.30 6.42
N PRO A 252 -2.29 -19.65 6.39
CA PRO A 252 -1.55 -19.70 5.14
C PRO A 252 -2.08 -20.81 4.22
N LEU A 253 -2.02 -20.54 2.91
CA LEU A 253 -2.12 -21.60 1.91
C LEU A 253 -0.84 -22.47 1.97
N PRO A 254 -0.85 -23.70 1.47
CA PRO A 254 0.33 -24.59 1.56
C PRO A 254 1.64 -23.95 1.09
N GLY A 255 1.62 -23.21 -0.03
CA GLY A 255 2.79 -22.55 -0.59
C GLY A 255 3.17 -21.24 0.09
N THR A 256 2.36 -20.69 1.01
CA THR A 256 2.65 -19.45 1.76
C THR A 256 3.03 -19.68 3.22
N ALA A 257 3.03 -20.92 3.71
CA ALA A 257 3.30 -21.25 5.13
C ALA A 257 4.65 -20.72 5.61
N TYR A 258 5.69 -20.71 4.76
CA TYR A 258 7.01 -20.17 5.07
C TYR A 258 7.01 -18.68 5.45
N LYS A 259 6.01 -17.91 4.98
CA LYS A 259 5.88 -16.47 5.26
C LYS A 259 5.54 -16.21 6.72
N VAL A 260 4.87 -17.15 7.40
CA VAL A 260 4.57 -17.04 8.83
C VAL A 260 5.86 -17.01 9.65
N GLU A 261 6.80 -17.91 9.35
CA GLU A 261 8.11 -17.92 10.04
C GLU A 261 8.95 -16.69 9.74
N ILE A 262 8.89 -16.18 8.50
CA ILE A 262 9.53 -14.91 8.14
C ILE A 262 8.90 -13.76 8.94
N ALA A 263 7.57 -13.70 9.02
CA ALA A 263 6.86 -12.66 9.78
C ALA A 263 7.25 -12.68 11.25
N ARG A 264 7.25 -13.87 11.91
CA ARG A 264 7.71 -14.03 13.29
C ARG A 264 9.13 -13.51 13.52
N ALA A 265 10.06 -13.88 12.63
CA ALA A 265 11.44 -13.45 12.73
C ALA A 265 11.59 -11.93 12.55
N LEU A 266 10.87 -11.33 11.57
CA LEU A 266 10.94 -9.90 11.33
C LEU A 266 10.26 -9.09 12.44
N VAL A 267 9.11 -9.54 12.96
CA VAL A 267 8.42 -8.88 14.09
C VAL A 267 9.33 -8.86 15.32
N ARG A 268 9.92 -10.00 15.70
CA ARG A 268 10.87 -10.04 16.82
C ARG A 268 12.01 -9.03 16.63
N ARG A 269 12.67 -9.05 15.47
CA ARG A 269 13.78 -8.14 15.15
C ARG A 269 13.36 -6.67 15.14
N ALA A 270 12.16 -6.35 14.64
CA ALA A 270 11.64 -5.00 14.63
C ALA A 270 11.36 -4.49 16.04
N LEU A 271 10.80 -5.33 16.91
CA LEU A 271 10.58 -5.01 18.32
C LEU A 271 11.89 -4.82 19.10
N GLU A 272 12.89 -5.65 18.84
CA GLU A 272 14.23 -5.48 19.42
C GLU A 272 14.85 -4.16 18.99
N ALA A 273 14.74 -3.78 17.70
CA ALA A 273 15.35 -2.58 17.15
C ALA A 273 14.77 -1.27 17.71
N VAL A 274 13.46 -1.19 17.98
CA VAL A 274 12.81 0.04 18.49
C VAL A 274 12.83 0.14 20.02
N ARG A 275 13.24 -0.91 20.74
CA ARG A 275 13.38 -0.93 22.20
C ARG A 275 14.82 -0.67 22.66
N ALA A 276 15.78 -0.77 21.76
CA ALA A 276 17.19 -0.51 22.00
C ALA A 276 17.49 0.99 22.05
#